data_5c93bf813f518adc6ada5f30971b9410
#
_entry.id   5c93bf813f518adc6ada5f30971b9410
#
_cell.length_a   1.000
_cell.length_b   1.000
_cell.length_c   1.000
_cell.angle_alpha   90.00
_cell.angle_beta   90.00
_cell.angle_gamma   90.00
#
_symmetry.space_group_name_H-M   'P 1'
#
loop_
_entity.id
_entity.type
_entity.pdbx_description
1 polymer ?
#
loop_
_entity_poly.entity_id
_entity_poly.type
_entity_poly.pdbx_seq_one_letter_code
_entity_poly.pdbx_strand_id
1 'polypeptide(L)'
;MDITHIEHIGIAVKNLKVSIEYYEKVLGLKCYSIEEVSDQKVRTAFFKVGQTKIELLESTDPEGPIGKFIEKKGEGIHHLAFHVNDLQGALKEAEDKGIKLIDPLPRKGAEGLDIAFLHPKSTNGVLTELCEDK
;
A
#
# COMPACT_ATOMS: atom_id res chain seq x y z
N MET A 1 2.35 15.79 12.03
CA MET A 1 3.04 14.48 11.95
C MET A 1 4.30 14.61 11.10
N ASP A 2 5.28 13.76 11.35
CA ASP A 2 6.55 13.79 10.62
C ASP A 2 6.56 12.80 9.47
N ILE A 3 6.15 13.26 8.30
CA ILE A 3 6.26 12.44 7.10
C ILE A 3 7.69 12.58 6.57
N THR A 4 8.38 11.45 6.43
CA THR A 4 9.77 11.46 5.99
C THR A 4 9.93 11.28 4.49
N HIS A 5 9.08 10.45 3.89
CA HIS A 5 9.15 10.18 2.44
C HIS A 5 7.92 9.35 2.04
N ILE A 6 7.74 9.21 0.73
CA ILE A 6 6.74 8.27 0.22
C ILE A 6 7.35 6.88 0.36
N GLU A 7 6.72 6.06 1.20
CA GLU A 7 7.24 4.71 1.48
C GLU A 7 6.99 3.79 0.29
N HIS A 8 5.75 3.79 -0.22
CA HIS A 8 5.46 3.01 -1.42
C HIS A 8 4.20 3.50 -2.12
N ILE A 9 4.06 3.06 -3.36
CA ILE A 9 2.86 3.23 -4.17
C ILE A 9 2.35 1.83 -4.47
N GLY A 10 1.11 1.54 -4.06
CA GLY A 10 0.49 0.24 -4.30
C GLY A 10 -0.32 0.26 -5.59
N ILE A 11 -0.05 -0.68 -6.48
CA ILE A 11 -0.70 -0.77 -7.79
C ILE A 11 -1.38 -2.12 -7.91
N ALA A 12 -2.69 -2.10 -8.13
CA ALA A 12 -3.48 -3.33 -8.31
C ALA A 12 -3.31 -3.85 -9.74
N VAL A 13 -2.94 -5.12 -9.86
CA VAL A 13 -2.73 -5.76 -11.16
C VAL A 13 -3.50 -7.08 -11.23
N LYS A 14 -3.90 -7.46 -12.44
CA LYS A 14 -4.65 -8.70 -12.67
C LYS A 14 -3.73 -9.92 -12.66
N ASN A 15 -2.50 -9.77 -13.15
CA ASN A 15 -1.56 -10.87 -13.26
C ASN A 15 -0.19 -10.40 -12.84
N LEU A 16 0.27 -10.91 -11.71
CA LEU A 16 1.52 -10.46 -11.11
C LEU A 16 2.72 -10.77 -12.00
N LYS A 17 2.77 -11.99 -12.54
CA LYS A 17 3.90 -12.42 -13.35
C LYS A 17 4.07 -11.55 -14.60
N VAL A 18 2.98 -11.27 -15.29
CA VAL A 18 3.01 -10.44 -16.50
C VAL A 18 3.41 -9.01 -16.15
N SER A 19 2.90 -8.51 -15.02
CA SER A 19 3.22 -7.16 -14.57
C SER A 19 4.68 -7.02 -14.16
N ILE A 20 5.22 -8.02 -13.49
CA ILE A 20 6.66 -8.05 -13.14
C ILE A 20 7.50 -7.95 -14.41
N GLU A 21 7.13 -8.68 -15.46
CA GLU A 21 7.88 -8.63 -16.71
C GLU A 21 7.93 -7.22 -17.29
N TYR A 22 6.82 -6.50 -17.26
CA TYR A 22 6.80 -5.12 -17.74
C TYR A 22 7.76 -4.23 -16.93
N TYR A 23 7.69 -4.32 -15.60
CA TYR A 23 8.54 -3.50 -14.76
C TYR A 23 10.01 -3.83 -14.91
N GLU A 24 10.33 -5.11 -15.13
CA GLU A 24 11.73 -5.53 -15.30
C GLU A 24 12.25 -5.27 -16.71
N LYS A 25 11.50 -5.69 -17.73
CA LYS A 25 12.01 -5.65 -19.09
C LYS A 25 11.86 -4.29 -19.76
N VAL A 26 10.82 -3.54 -19.43
CA VAL A 26 10.58 -2.24 -20.05
C VAL A 26 11.16 -1.12 -19.19
N LEU A 27 10.87 -1.12 -17.88
CA LEU A 27 11.32 -0.06 -16.99
C LEU A 27 12.70 -0.30 -16.41
N GLY A 28 13.24 -1.51 -16.55
CA GLY A 28 14.58 -1.83 -16.07
C GLY A 28 14.72 -1.92 -14.55
N LEU A 29 13.61 -2.07 -13.85
CA LEU A 29 13.62 -2.24 -12.40
C LEU A 29 13.76 -3.72 -12.08
N LYS A 30 14.14 -4.02 -10.84
CA LYS A 30 14.33 -5.40 -10.40
C LYS A 30 13.34 -5.73 -9.30
N CYS A 31 12.55 -6.81 -9.48
CA CYS A 31 11.72 -7.35 -8.42
C CYS A 31 12.64 -8.01 -7.39
N TYR A 32 12.72 -7.43 -6.19
CA TYR A 32 13.65 -7.98 -5.20
C TYR A 32 12.98 -8.95 -4.24
N SER A 33 11.66 -9.01 -4.22
CA SER A 33 10.94 -9.91 -3.32
C SER A 33 9.49 -10.05 -3.74
N ILE A 34 8.89 -11.18 -3.40
CA ILE A 34 7.45 -11.41 -3.54
C ILE A 34 6.98 -11.95 -2.20
N GLU A 35 5.90 -11.39 -1.68
CA GLU A 35 5.37 -11.80 -0.39
C GLU A 35 3.86 -12.00 -0.49
N GLU A 36 3.36 -13.03 0.14
CA GLU A 36 1.91 -13.22 0.27
C GLU A 36 1.47 -12.73 1.64
N VAL A 37 0.53 -11.77 1.66
CA VAL A 37 -0.03 -11.23 2.90
C VAL A 37 -1.44 -11.81 3.02
N SER A 38 -1.53 -12.94 3.71
CA SER A 38 -2.75 -13.74 3.70
C SER A 38 -3.96 -13.07 4.34
N ASP A 39 -3.77 -12.27 5.40
CA ASP A 39 -4.88 -11.57 6.03
C ASP A 39 -5.42 -10.44 5.15
N GLN A 40 -4.62 -9.94 4.20
CA GLN A 40 -5.07 -8.96 3.22
C GLN A 40 -5.46 -9.58 1.88
N LYS A 41 -5.29 -10.90 1.76
CA LYS A 41 -5.65 -11.67 0.56
C LYS A 41 -5.00 -11.14 -0.69
N VAL A 42 -3.68 -10.92 -0.60
CA VAL A 42 -2.90 -10.31 -1.66
C VAL A 42 -1.52 -10.94 -1.76
N ARG A 43 -1.00 -11.03 -3.00
CA ARG A 43 0.39 -11.36 -3.27
C ARG A 43 1.05 -10.12 -3.83
N THR A 44 2.17 -9.72 -3.24
CA THR A 44 2.81 -8.45 -3.52
C THR A 44 4.21 -8.64 -4.07
N ALA A 45 4.53 -7.95 -5.16
CA ALA A 45 5.88 -7.90 -5.71
C ALA A 45 6.46 -6.51 -5.44
N PHE A 46 7.74 -6.47 -5.05
CA PHE A 46 8.39 -5.25 -4.60
C PHE A 46 9.51 -4.82 -5.53
N PHE A 47 9.50 -3.52 -5.86
CA PHE A 47 10.56 -2.88 -6.65
C PHE A 47 11.01 -1.64 -5.89
N LYS A 48 12.28 -1.28 -5.99
CA LYS A 48 12.81 -0.10 -5.31
C LYS A 48 13.16 0.99 -6.30
N VAL A 49 12.70 2.21 -6.03
CA VAL A 49 13.01 3.39 -6.84
C VAL A 49 13.46 4.48 -5.86
N GLY A 50 14.78 4.62 -5.68
CA GLY A 50 15.29 5.48 -4.63
C GLY A 50 14.89 4.94 -3.28
N GLN A 51 14.26 5.75 -2.45
CA GLN A 51 13.77 5.27 -1.16
C GLN A 51 12.27 4.92 -1.20
N THR A 52 11.65 5.03 -2.37
CA THR A 52 10.23 4.68 -2.54
C THR A 52 10.13 3.30 -3.18
N LYS A 53 9.18 2.49 -2.74
CA LYS A 53 8.92 1.19 -3.35
C LYS A 53 7.70 1.25 -4.24
N ILE A 54 7.72 0.46 -5.31
CA ILE A 54 6.51 0.15 -6.06
C ILE A 54 6.08 -1.24 -5.60
N GLU A 55 4.81 -1.39 -5.24
CA GLU A 55 4.25 -2.67 -4.82
C GLU A 55 3.14 -3.06 -5.78
N LEU A 56 3.36 -4.15 -6.51
CA LEU A 56 2.34 -4.69 -7.40
C LEU A 56 1.50 -5.69 -6.60
N LEU A 57 0.19 -5.49 -6.61
CA LEU A 57 -0.74 -6.21 -5.75
C LEU A 57 -1.68 -7.08 -6.59
N GLU A 58 -1.55 -8.41 -6.44
CA GLU A 58 -2.45 -9.35 -7.11
C GLU A 58 -3.34 -9.99 -6.06
N SER A 59 -4.64 -10.02 -6.30
CA SER A 59 -5.59 -10.62 -5.38
C SER A 59 -5.41 -12.15 -5.33
N THR A 60 -5.43 -12.71 -4.10
CA THR A 60 -5.49 -14.17 -3.93
C THR A 60 -6.92 -14.63 -3.67
N ASP A 61 -7.86 -13.70 -3.52
CA ASP A 61 -9.28 -14.01 -3.28
C ASP A 61 -10.13 -12.88 -3.88
N PRO A 62 -11.04 -13.18 -4.82
CA PRO A 62 -11.86 -12.14 -5.45
C PRO A 62 -12.68 -11.31 -4.46
N GLU A 63 -12.95 -11.87 -3.27
CA GLU A 63 -13.68 -11.15 -2.23
C GLU A 63 -12.79 -10.25 -1.38
N GLY A 64 -11.47 -10.32 -1.58
CA GLY A 64 -10.55 -9.45 -0.86
C GLY A 64 -10.53 -8.02 -1.42
N PRO A 65 -9.83 -7.10 -0.73
CA PRO A 65 -9.84 -5.69 -1.12
C PRO A 65 -9.34 -5.42 -2.55
N ILE A 66 -8.26 -6.10 -2.95
CA ILE A 66 -7.69 -5.89 -4.29
C ILE A 66 -8.60 -6.50 -5.36
N GLY A 67 -9.18 -7.67 -5.09
CA GLY A 67 -10.12 -8.28 -6.02
C GLY A 67 -11.32 -7.38 -6.28
N LYS A 68 -11.87 -6.80 -5.23
CA LYS A 68 -12.99 -5.88 -5.34
C LYS A 68 -12.61 -4.58 -6.04
N PHE A 69 -11.42 -4.08 -5.78
CA PHE A 69 -10.92 -2.88 -6.43
C PHE A 69 -10.83 -3.09 -7.95
N ILE A 70 -10.23 -4.21 -8.37
CA ILE A 70 -10.07 -4.51 -9.79
C ILE A 70 -11.43 -4.71 -10.47
N GLU A 71 -12.37 -5.36 -9.79
CA GLU A 71 -13.71 -5.55 -10.33
C GLU A 71 -14.39 -4.21 -10.60
N LYS A 72 -14.25 -3.26 -9.68
CA LYS A 72 -14.90 -1.95 -9.80
C LYS A 72 -14.16 -0.98 -10.72
N LYS A 73 -12.85 -0.95 -10.63
CA LYS A 73 -12.04 0.11 -11.26
C LYS A 73 -11.02 -0.38 -12.27
N GLY A 74 -10.78 -1.69 -12.33
CA GLY A 74 -9.72 -2.24 -13.19
C GLY A 74 -8.36 -2.08 -12.54
N GLU A 75 -7.31 -2.28 -13.32
CA GLU A 75 -5.93 -2.12 -12.85
C GLU A 75 -5.61 -0.66 -12.65
N GLY A 76 -4.75 -0.37 -11.68
CA GLY A 76 -4.29 0.99 -11.46
C GLY A 76 -3.79 1.20 -10.04
N ILE A 77 -3.44 2.44 -9.74
CA ILE A 77 -2.95 2.80 -8.40
C ILE A 77 -4.06 2.56 -7.38
N HIS A 78 -3.74 1.79 -6.36
CA HIS A 78 -4.68 1.44 -5.29
C HIS A 78 -4.51 2.33 -4.07
N HIS A 79 -3.26 2.57 -3.67
CA HIS A 79 -3.01 3.40 -2.48
C HIS A 79 -1.63 4.05 -2.53
N LEU A 80 -1.48 5.07 -1.70
CA LEU A 80 -0.24 5.81 -1.52
C LEU A 80 0.13 5.74 -0.05
N ALA A 81 1.36 5.33 0.24
CA ALA A 81 1.82 5.17 1.61
C ALA A 81 2.92 6.17 1.96
N PHE A 82 2.77 6.83 3.10
CA PHE A 82 3.77 7.74 3.63
C PHE A 82 4.43 7.15 4.86
N HIS A 83 5.74 7.28 4.94
CA HIS A 83 6.48 6.86 6.13
C HIS A 83 6.41 7.97 7.19
N VAL A 84 6.10 7.59 8.42
CA VAL A 84 6.07 8.50 9.56
C VAL A 84 6.95 7.93 10.68
N ASN A 85 7.44 8.81 11.56
CA ASN A 85 8.30 8.38 12.67
C ASN A 85 7.50 7.86 13.87
N ASP A 86 6.25 8.30 14.02
CA ASP A 86 5.40 7.91 15.13
C ASP A 86 3.98 7.66 14.62
N LEU A 87 3.69 6.42 14.31
CA LEU A 87 2.42 6.05 13.68
C LEU A 87 1.23 6.31 14.60
N GLN A 88 1.33 5.90 15.88
CA GLN A 88 0.22 6.13 16.80
C GLN A 88 -0.06 7.62 16.99
N GLY A 89 0.99 8.41 17.12
CA GLY A 89 0.85 9.86 17.23
C GLY A 89 0.26 10.48 15.98
N ALA A 90 0.66 9.97 14.80
CA ALA A 90 0.13 10.46 13.53
C ALA A 90 -1.36 10.15 13.40
N LEU A 91 -1.78 8.96 13.81
CA LEU A 91 -3.20 8.58 13.77
C LEU A 91 -4.03 9.45 14.70
N LYS A 92 -3.52 9.70 15.91
CA LYS A 92 -4.22 10.57 16.85
C LYS A 92 -4.34 11.99 16.30
N GLU A 93 -3.27 12.50 15.73
CA GLU A 93 -3.31 13.83 15.11
C GLU A 93 -4.31 13.91 13.99
N ALA A 94 -4.34 12.91 13.11
CA ALA A 94 -5.30 12.86 12.01
C ALA A 94 -6.74 12.85 12.54
N GLU A 95 -7.00 12.00 13.53
CA GLU A 95 -8.33 11.91 14.12
C GLU A 95 -8.74 13.23 14.77
N ASP A 96 -7.83 13.86 15.53
CA ASP A 96 -8.11 15.14 16.17
C ASP A 96 -8.42 16.24 15.15
N LYS A 97 -7.91 16.10 13.94
CA LYS A 97 -8.15 17.06 12.85
C LYS A 97 -9.34 16.66 11.96
N GLY A 98 -10.11 15.68 12.38
CA GLY A 98 -11.36 15.31 11.69
C GLY A 98 -11.20 14.31 10.56
N ILE A 99 -10.04 13.68 10.44
CA ILE A 99 -9.81 12.66 9.39
C ILE A 99 -10.39 11.32 9.86
N LYS A 100 -11.18 10.69 9.00
CA LYS A 100 -11.75 9.39 9.31
C LYS A 100 -10.68 8.31 9.13
N LEU A 101 -10.46 7.51 10.16
CA LEU A 101 -9.50 6.41 10.10
C LEU A 101 -10.21 5.13 9.67
N ILE A 102 -9.56 4.34 8.80
CA ILE A 102 -9.99 2.96 8.56
C ILE A 102 -9.45 2.09 9.69
N ASP A 103 -8.17 2.30 10.03
CA ASP A 103 -7.52 1.57 11.11
C ASP A 103 -7.24 2.53 12.26
N PRO A 104 -8.01 2.45 13.36
CA PRO A 104 -7.73 3.32 14.52
C PRO A 104 -6.46 2.94 15.25
N LEU A 105 -5.97 1.71 15.07
CA LEU A 105 -4.73 1.21 15.67
C LEU A 105 -3.84 0.61 14.59
N PRO A 106 -2.52 0.68 14.76
CA PRO A 106 -1.59 0.06 13.81
C PRO A 106 -1.80 -1.45 13.71
N ARG A 107 -1.55 -1.99 12.52
CA ARG A 107 -1.52 -3.43 12.28
C ARG A 107 -0.34 -3.75 11.40
N LYS A 108 -0.02 -5.04 11.26
CA LYS A 108 1.12 -5.46 10.45
C LYS A 108 0.76 -5.47 8.97
N GLY A 109 1.62 -4.86 8.18
CA GLY A 109 1.54 -4.90 6.72
C GLY A 109 2.68 -5.70 6.13
N ALA A 110 2.89 -5.51 4.84
CA ALA A 110 3.98 -6.18 4.12
C ALA A 110 5.33 -5.76 4.68
N GLU A 111 6.31 -6.65 4.59
CA GLU A 111 7.68 -6.44 5.03
C GLU A 111 7.81 -6.11 6.52
N GLY A 112 6.81 -6.51 7.31
CA GLY A 112 6.85 -6.32 8.76
C GLY A 112 6.63 -4.90 9.25
N LEU A 113 6.25 -3.98 8.36
CA LEU A 113 5.95 -2.61 8.75
C LEU A 113 4.69 -2.55 9.59
N ASP A 114 4.63 -1.59 10.51
CA ASP A 114 3.38 -1.23 11.14
C ASP A 114 2.66 -0.26 10.23
N ILE A 115 1.38 -0.51 9.96
CA ILE A 115 0.62 0.29 9.01
C ILE A 115 -0.75 0.66 9.56
N ALA A 116 -1.34 1.70 8.97
CA ALA A 116 -2.75 2.05 9.21
C ALA A 116 -3.25 2.88 8.03
N PHE A 117 -4.51 2.67 7.66
CA PHE A 117 -5.13 3.37 6.54
C PHE A 117 -6.05 4.49 7.00
N LEU A 118 -6.01 5.60 6.27
CA LEU A 118 -6.95 6.71 6.39
C LEU A 118 -8.02 6.56 5.31
N HIS A 119 -9.27 6.91 5.66
CA HIS A 119 -10.37 6.72 4.74
C HIS A 119 -10.31 7.73 3.57
N PRO A 120 -10.47 7.27 2.32
CA PRO A 120 -10.37 8.17 1.16
C PRO A 120 -11.36 9.32 1.15
N LYS A 121 -12.49 9.20 1.85
CA LYS A 121 -13.42 10.32 2.02
C LYS A 121 -12.77 11.54 2.63
N SER A 122 -11.80 11.34 3.51
CA SER A 122 -11.11 12.42 4.21
C SER A 122 -9.80 12.83 3.54
N THR A 123 -9.36 12.10 2.51
CA THR A 123 -8.04 12.26 1.92
C THR A 123 -8.10 12.47 0.41
N ASN A 124 -9.07 13.25 -0.03
CA ASN A 124 -9.22 13.66 -1.44
C ASN A 124 -9.42 12.48 -2.40
N GLY A 125 -10.06 11.40 -1.92
CA GLY A 125 -10.34 10.24 -2.76
C GLY A 125 -9.17 9.29 -2.92
N VAL A 126 -8.03 9.56 -2.27
CA VAL A 126 -6.85 8.70 -2.35
C VAL A 126 -6.76 7.84 -1.10
N LEU A 127 -6.83 6.53 -1.24
CA LEU A 127 -6.60 5.64 -0.10
C LEU A 127 -5.18 5.87 0.38
N THR A 128 -5.04 6.39 1.59
CA THR A 128 -3.76 6.82 2.13
C THR A 128 -3.35 5.91 3.28
N GLU A 129 -2.13 5.40 3.20
CA GLU A 129 -1.56 4.54 4.22
C GLU A 129 -0.45 5.29 4.95
N LEU A 130 -0.36 5.10 6.26
CA LEU A 130 0.77 5.58 7.05
C LEU A 130 1.54 4.36 7.52
N CYS A 131 2.87 4.42 7.44
CA CYS A 131 3.75 3.30 7.77
C CYS A 131 4.84 3.73 8.72
N GLU A 132 5.24 2.80 9.57
CA GLU A 132 6.35 3.01 10.49
C GLU A 132 7.19 1.75 10.53
N ASP A 133 8.52 1.91 10.54
CA ASP A 133 9.42 0.77 10.72
C ASP A 133 9.27 0.22 12.12
N LYS A 134 9.42 -1.09 12.22
CA LYS A 134 9.38 -1.76 13.52
C LYS A 134 10.54 -1.35 14.39
#